data_1037d7b17ab109c3baf4d53a5f8173a3
#
_entry.id   1037d7b17ab109c3baf4d53a5f8173a3
#
_cell.length_a   1.000
_cell.length_b   1.000
_cell.length_c   1.000
_cell.angle_alpha   90.00
_cell.angle_beta   90.00
_cell.angle_gamma   90.00
#
_symmetry.space_group_name_H-M   'P 1'
#
loop_
_entity.id
_entity.type
_entity.pdbx_description
1 polymer ?
#
loop_
_entity_poly.entity_id
_entity_poly.type
_entity_poly.pdbx_seq_one_letter_code
_entity_poly.pdbx_strand_id
1 'polypeptide(L)'
;MRCILFIALIITSFSNPLSAHELTGTLQQIEKSREIRIGYRQTMPPMSFLGKDGLPVGYSIDLCAEVVREVEKILGVTVKSHYVPVTAEDRFTALEDNKIDLLCGATTKTISRGEIVDFTQLTFVTGASFMALKETKIRNNFEGKKIGVSKGTTTATALEKLLTDAEVKADIVFVKSKEDALKALDKGDIDAFAADQVVLIGMALISGHPKSYSILPDLFSYEPLALALRRNDADFRLVADRVISDLYRSKKILKIYDDWFGQFAKQRSSAFDALIQLNAIPE
;
A
#
# COMPACT_ATOMS: atom_id res chain seq x y z
N MET A 1 65.59 7.90 -56.94
CA MET A 1 64.29 7.22 -56.73
C MET A 1 64.08 6.98 -55.23
N ARG A 2 63.21 7.81 -54.64
CA ARG A 2 62.84 7.66 -53.17
C ARG A 2 61.49 7.01 -53.12
N CYS A 3 61.46 5.76 -52.63
CA CYS A 3 60.19 5.09 -52.29
C CYS A 3 59.64 5.65 -50.99
N ILE A 4 58.46 6.23 -51.02
CA ILE A 4 57.69 6.63 -49.84
C ILE A 4 56.76 5.46 -49.54
N LEU A 5 56.98 4.82 -48.36
CA LEU A 5 56.11 3.76 -47.81
C LEU A 5 54.95 4.43 -47.09
N PHE A 6 53.72 4.31 -47.60
CA PHE A 6 52.50 4.73 -46.88
C PHE A 6 52.10 3.58 -45.91
N ILE A 7 52.27 3.79 -44.63
CA ILE A 7 51.69 2.92 -43.59
C ILE A 7 50.25 3.37 -43.35
N ALA A 8 49.29 2.55 -43.79
CA ALA A 8 47.86 2.76 -43.48
C ALA A 8 47.61 2.30 -42.05
N LEU A 9 47.33 3.23 -41.16
CA LEU A 9 46.93 2.96 -39.78
C LEU A 9 45.45 2.58 -39.78
N ILE A 10 45.16 1.25 -39.61
CA ILE A 10 43.80 0.75 -39.44
C ILE A 10 43.41 1.00 -38.02
N ILE A 11 42.58 2.04 -37.78
CA ILE A 11 41.94 2.30 -36.50
C ILE A 11 40.75 1.34 -36.40
N THR A 12 40.90 0.20 -35.69
CA THR A 12 39.79 -0.66 -35.29
C THR A 12 39.07 0.00 -34.15
N SER A 13 37.94 0.64 -34.42
CA SER A 13 37.02 1.15 -33.43
C SER A 13 36.41 -0.05 -32.71
N PHE A 14 36.90 -0.36 -31.51
CA PHE A 14 36.24 -1.26 -30.59
C PHE A 14 35.00 -0.53 -30.06
N SER A 15 33.86 -0.71 -30.72
CA SER A 15 32.57 -0.39 -30.17
C SER A 15 32.34 -1.40 -29.06
N ASN A 16 32.64 -1.05 -27.80
CA ASN A 16 32.11 -1.78 -26.66
C ASN A 16 30.59 -1.71 -26.76
N PRO A 17 29.86 -2.83 -26.95
CA PRO A 17 28.43 -2.78 -26.79
C PRO A 17 28.17 -2.32 -25.36
N LEU A 18 27.45 -1.19 -25.19
CA LEU A 18 26.86 -0.87 -23.89
C LEU A 18 26.12 -2.14 -23.49
N SER A 19 26.62 -2.80 -22.46
CA SER A 19 25.94 -3.97 -21.89
C SER A 19 24.58 -3.49 -21.42
N ALA A 20 23.54 -3.79 -22.20
CA ALA A 20 22.18 -3.61 -21.73
C ALA A 20 22.11 -4.41 -20.44
N HIS A 21 21.84 -3.74 -19.31
CA HIS A 21 21.70 -4.42 -18.04
C HIS A 21 20.61 -5.48 -18.20
N GLU A 22 20.98 -6.75 -18.01
CA GLU A 22 20.04 -7.85 -18.19
C GLU A 22 18.93 -7.71 -17.15
N LEU A 23 17.68 -7.68 -17.61
CA LEU A 23 16.53 -7.59 -16.70
C LEU A 23 16.51 -8.79 -15.76
N THR A 24 16.24 -8.54 -14.51
CA THR A 24 16.16 -9.55 -13.45
C THR A 24 14.80 -9.53 -12.75
N GLY A 25 14.55 -10.54 -11.92
CA GLY A 25 13.39 -10.59 -11.03
C GLY A 25 12.05 -10.41 -11.76
N THR A 26 11.21 -9.53 -11.18
CA THR A 26 9.86 -9.27 -11.69
C THR A 26 9.87 -8.61 -13.07
N LEU A 27 10.82 -7.73 -13.38
CA LEU A 27 10.90 -7.09 -14.70
C LEU A 27 11.14 -8.11 -15.81
N GLN A 28 12.06 -9.06 -15.61
CA GLN A 28 12.32 -10.14 -16.56
C GLN A 28 11.09 -11.05 -16.72
N GLN A 29 10.40 -11.36 -15.61
CA GLN A 29 9.17 -12.16 -15.64
C GLN A 29 8.09 -11.46 -16.47
N ILE A 30 7.87 -10.15 -16.25
CA ILE A 30 6.86 -9.36 -16.99
C ILE A 30 7.25 -9.24 -18.47
N GLU A 31 8.51 -9.04 -18.78
CA GLU A 31 8.98 -8.98 -20.17
C GLU A 31 8.62 -10.26 -20.94
N LYS A 32 8.80 -11.42 -20.32
CA LYS A 32 8.51 -12.74 -20.92
C LYS A 32 7.01 -13.05 -20.97
N SER A 33 6.29 -12.80 -19.89
CA SER A 33 4.87 -13.18 -19.76
C SER A 33 3.89 -12.15 -20.33
N ARG A 34 4.30 -10.88 -20.39
CA ARG A 34 3.41 -9.73 -20.68
C ARG A 34 2.30 -9.56 -19.63
N GLU A 35 2.52 -10.07 -18.42
CA GLU A 35 1.53 -10.06 -17.35
C GLU A 35 2.17 -9.61 -16.03
N ILE A 36 1.40 -8.88 -15.23
CA ILE A 36 1.73 -8.54 -13.84
C ILE A 36 0.57 -8.93 -12.93
N ARG A 37 0.87 -9.52 -11.76
CA ARG A 37 -0.10 -9.95 -10.78
C ARG A 37 -0.14 -8.95 -9.62
N ILE A 38 -1.27 -8.29 -9.46
CA ILE A 38 -1.48 -7.25 -8.46
C ILE A 38 -2.31 -7.81 -7.31
N GLY A 39 -1.67 -7.96 -6.15
CA GLY A 39 -2.35 -8.32 -4.92
C GLY A 39 -3.17 -7.13 -4.39
N TYR A 40 -4.45 -7.33 -4.13
CA TYR A 40 -5.34 -6.26 -3.65
C TYR A 40 -6.19 -6.72 -2.46
N ARG A 41 -6.71 -5.76 -1.70
CA ARG A 41 -7.63 -6.01 -0.59
C ARG A 41 -9.05 -5.72 -1.04
N GLN A 42 -9.98 -6.67 -0.80
CA GLN A 42 -11.37 -6.53 -1.25
C GLN A 42 -12.18 -5.51 -0.46
N THR A 43 -11.77 -5.19 0.78
CA THR A 43 -12.62 -4.52 1.75
C THR A 43 -11.92 -3.42 2.57
N MET A 44 -10.99 -2.69 1.95
CA MET A 44 -10.23 -1.61 2.62
C MET A 44 -10.41 -0.25 1.91
N PRO A 45 -11.64 0.28 1.83
CA PRO A 45 -11.84 1.62 1.28
C PRO A 45 -11.15 2.68 2.18
N PRO A 46 -10.64 3.76 1.62
CA PRO A 46 -10.53 4.07 0.20
C PRO A 46 -9.22 3.59 -0.43
N MET A 47 -8.41 2.76 0.29
CA MET A 47 -7.07 2.35 -0.14
C MET A 47 -7.09 1.26 -1.21
N SER A 48 -7.86 0.19 -1.00
CA SER A 48 -7.96 -0.96 -1.90
C SER A 48 -9.25 -1.73 -1.59
N PHE A 49 -10.18 -1.80 -2.54
CA PHE A 49 -11.47 -2.46 -2.35
C PHE A 49 -12.13 -2.79 -3.70
N LEU A 50 -13.24 -3.53 -3.67
CA LEU A 50 -14.05 -3.77 -4.86
C LEU A 50 -14.99 -2.59 -5.12
N GLY A 51 -14.91 -2.02 -6.30
CA GLY A 51 -15.87 -1.04 -6.80
C GLY A 51 -17.24 -1.64 -7.08
N LYS A 52 -18.18 -0.80 -7.47
CA LYS A 52 -19.57 -1.23 -7.77
C LYS A 52 -19.68 -2.18 -8.96
N ASP A 53 -18.72 -2.12 -9.86
CA ASP A 53 -18.56 -2.97 -11.04
C ASP A 53 -17.83 -4.28 -10.75
N GLY A 54 -17.42 -4.51 -9.48
CA GLY A 54 -16.66 -5.68 -9.05
C GLY A 54 -15.17 -5.62 -9.41
N LEU A 55 -14.68 -4.49 -9.93
CA LEU A 55 -13.26 -4.29 -10.21
C LEU A 55 -12.51 -3.71 -8.98
N PRO A 56 -11.25 -4.07 -8.78
CA PRO A 56 -10.41 -3.46 -7.75
C PRO A 56 -10.18 -1.98 -8.02
N VAL A 57 -10.46 -1.15 -7.01
CA VAL A 57 -10.29 0.29 -7.04
C VAL A 57 -9.69 0.79 -5.72
N GLY A 58 -9.17 2.01 -5.71
CA GLY A 58 -8.67 2.65 -4.50
C GLY A 58 -7.36 3.39 -4.72
N TYR A 59 -7.01 4.22 -3.74
CA TYR A 59 -5.78 5.02 -3.78
C TYR A 59 -4.53 4.19 -4.12
N SER A 60 -4.32 3.07 -3.43
CA SER A 60 -3.17 2.20 -3.67
C SER A 60 -3.26 1.46 -5.01
N ILE A 61 -4.47 1.21 -5.52
CA ILE A 61 -4.67 0.60 -6.84
C ILE A 61 -4.24 1.59 -7.93
N ASP A 62 -4.60 2.87 -7.80
CA ASP A 62 -4.19 3.90 -8.75
C ASP A 62 -2.67 4.10 -8.76
N LEU A 63 -2.01 4.07 -7.58
CA LEU A 63 -0.55 4.11 -7.52
C LEU A 63 0.09 2.90 -8.22
N CYS A 64 -0.45 1.72 -8.03
CA CYS A 64 0.04 0.52 -8.71
C CYS A 64 -0.19 0.59 -10.23
N ALA A 65 -1.28 1.19 -10.69
CA ALA A 65 -1.50 1.42 -12.10
C ALA A 65 -0.44 2.37 -12.72
N GLU A 66 0.03 3.38 -11.96
CA GLU A 66 1.17 4.22 -12.41
C GLU A 66 2.46 3.39 -12.51
N VAL A 67 2.72 2.49 -11.55
CA VAL A 67 3.88 1.58 -11.63
C VAL A 67 3.79 0.69 -12.86
N VAL A 68 2.63 0.12 -13.17
CA VAL A 68 2.43 -0.71 -14.37
C VAL A 68 2.70 0.09 -15.64
N ARG A 69 2.21 1.33 -15.75
CA ARG A 69 2.47 2.20 -16.91
C ARG A 69 3.97 2.48 -17.12
N GLU A 70 4.71 2.69 -16.04
CA GLU A 70 6.16 2.90 -16.17
C GLU A 70 6.89 1.61 -16.58
N VAL A 71 6.46 0.45 -16.07
CA VAL A 71 6.97 -0.86 -16.51
C VAL A 71 6.71 -1.07 -18.01
N GLU A 72 5.51 -0.77 -18.50
CA GLU A 72 5.17 -0.83 -19.94
C GLU A 72 6.11 0.04 -20.77
N LYS A 73 6.37 1.26 -20.30
CA LYS A 73 7.26 2.22 -20.98
C LYS A 73 8.71 1.73 -21.01
N ILE A 74 9.23 1.22 -19.88
CA ILE A 74 10.61 0.71 -19.80
C ILE A 74 10.79 -0.53 -20.70
N LEU A 75 9.81 -1.44 -20.70
CA LEU A 75 9.89 -2.68 -21.48
C LEU A 75 9.46 -2.50 -22.93
N GLY A 76 8.85 -1.36 -23.30
CA GLY A 76 8.32 -1.11 -24.64
C GLY A 76 7.17 -2.05 -25.04
N VAL A 77 6.38 -2.51 -24.07
CA VAL A 77 5.34 -3.52 -24.28
C VAL A 77 4.08 -3.21 -23.50
N THR A 78 2.93 -3.70 -23.94
CA THR A 78 1.69 -3.69 -23.15
C THR A 78 1.71 -4.82 -22.12
N VAL A 79 1.31 -4.51 -20.89
CA VAL A 79 1.30 -5.44 -19.75
C VAL A 79 -0.12 -5.64 -19.26
N LYS A 80 -0.58 -6.88 -19.24
CA LYS A 80 -1.90 -7.24 -18.72
C LYS A 80 -1.84 -7.37 -17.19
N SER A 81 -2.66 -6.58 -16.49
CA SER A 81 -2.81 -6.68 -15.03
C SER A 81 -3.78 -7.77 -14.63
N HIS A 82 -3.35 -8.69 -13.78
CA HIS A 82 -4.17 -9.70 -13.13
C HIS A 82 -4.32 -9.36 -11.66
N TYR A 83 -5.54 -9.10 -11.22
CA TYR A 83 -5.83 -8.78 -9.83
C TYR A 83 -6.10 -10.04 -9.01
N VAL A 84 -5.33 -10.21 -7.93
CA VAL A 84 -5.40 -11.36 -7.03
C VAL A 84 -5.84 -10.89 -5.65
N PRO A 85 -7.01 -11.32 -5.14
CA PRO A 85 -7.44 -10.93 -3.81
C PRO A 85 -6.55 -11.56 -2.74
N VAL A 86 -6.15 -10.75 -1.75
CA VAL A 86 -5.35 -11.21 -0.61
C VAL A 86 -5.92 -10.71 0.72
N THR A 87 -5.71 -11.49 1.77
CA THR A 87 -6.10 -11.16 3.14
C THR A 87 -4.97 -10.43 3.90
N ALA A 88 -5.19 -10.06 5.15
CA ALA A 88 -4.13 -9.54 6.00
C ALA A 88 -3.12 -10.63 6.40
N GLU A 89 -3.54 -11.89 6.42
CA GLU A 89 -2.73 -13.01 6.86
C GLU A 89 -1.84 -13.58 5.74
N ASP A 90 -2.36 -13.67 4.51
CA ASP A 90 -1.68 -14.35 3.39
C ASP A 90 -0.94 -13.42 2.41
N ARG A 91 -1.10 -12.10 2.52
CA ARG A 91 -0.55 -11.14 1.53
C ARG A 91 0.97 -11.20 1.36
N PHE A 92 1.71 -11.48 2.42
CA PHE A 92 3.17 -11.58 2.35
C PHE A 92 3.60 -12.93 1.77
N THR A 93 2.99 -14.03 2.22
CA THR A 93 3.19 -15.36 1.62
C THR A 93 2.84 -15.37 0.13
N ALA A 94 1.82 -14.61 -0.29
CA ALA A 94 1.49 -14.47 -1.71
C ALA A 94 2.61 -13.80 -2.53
N LEU A 95 3.38 -12.86 -1.94
CA LEU A 95 4.59 -12.30 -2.56
C LEU A 95 5.73 -13.32 -2.59
N GLU A 96 6.01 -13.97 -1.46
CA GLU A 96 7.09 -14.97 -1.32
C GLU A 96 6.87 -16.17 -2.26
N ASP A 97 5.63 -16.68 -2.35
CA ASP A 97 5.23 -17.79 -3.23
C ASP A 97 5.09 -17.40 -4.71
N ASN A 98 5.44 -16.15 -5.06
CA ASN A 98 5.30 -15.68 -6.43
C ASN A 98 3.86 -15.77 -6.98
N LYS A 99 2.84 -15.61 -6.13
CA LYS A 99 1.42 -15.54 -6.52
C LYS A 99 1.01 -14.14 -6.94
N ILE A 100 1.67 -13.12 -6.39
CA ILE A 100 1.53 -11.70 -6.75
C ILE A 100 2.91 -11.07 -6.93
N ASP A 101 2.97 -10.00 -7.72
CA ASP A 101 4.21 -9.26 -8.00
C ASP A 101 4.29 -7.96 -7.23
N LEU A 102 3.15 -7.31 -7.03
CA LEU A 102 3.02 -6.03 -6.33
C LEU A 102 1.79 -6.08 -5.42
N LEU A 103 1.95 -5.73 -4.15
CA LEU A 103 0.87 -5.66 -3.17
C LEU A 103 0.36 -4.22 -3.02
N CYS A 104 -0.90 -4.01 -3.39
CA CYS A 104 -1.57 -2.72 -3.49
C CYS A 104 -2.69 -2.58 -2.46
N GLY A 105 -2.35 -2.10 -1.27
CA GLY A 105 -3.29 -1.95 -0.16
C GLY A 105 -2.78 -1.00 0.92
N ALA A 106 -3.42 -1.00 2.08
CA ALA A 106 -2.92 -0.31 3.27
C ALA A 106 -1.97 -1.26 4.00
N THR A 107 -0.71 -1.28 3.60
CA THR A 107 0.30 -2.17 4.20
C THR A 107 1.37 -1.34 4.89
N THR A 108 1.42 -1.45 6.22
CA THR A 108 2.39 -0.75 7.05
C THR A 108 3.78 -1.32 6.83
N LYS A 109 4.71 -0.46 6.48
CA LYS A 109 6.14 -0.76 6.41
C LYS A 109 6.70 -0.85 7.82
N THR A 110 7.22 -2.02 8.20
CA THR A 110 7.93 -2.22 9.48
C THR A 110 9.28 -2.87 9.24
N ILE A 111 10.19 -2.74 10.22
CA ILE A 111 11.51 -3.37 10.15
C ILE A 111 11.35 -4.90 10.02
N SER A 112 10.54 -5.52 10.86
CA SER A 112 10.33 -6.98 10.85
C SER A 112 9.71 -7.48 9.54
N ARG A 113 8.75 -6.74 8.95
CA ARG A 113 8.20 -7.11 7.64
C ARG A 113 9.24 -6.95 6.52
N GLY A 114 10.19 -6.02 6.68
CA GLY A 114 11.33 -5.88 5.76
C GLY A 114 12.29 -7.07 5.75
N GLU A 115 12.17 -8.01 6.69
CA GLU A 115 12.90 -9.27 6.68
C GLU A 115 12.34 -10.28 5.67
N ILE A 116 11.07 -10.15 5.28
CA ILE A 116 10.35 -11.10 4.42
C ILE A 116 9.92 -10.50 3.07
N VAL A 117 9.70 -9.19 2.98
CA VAL A 117 9.33 -8.48 1.74
C VAL A 117 10.08 -7.17 1.63
N ASP A 118 10.20 -6.63 0.42
CA ASP A 118 10.65 -5.26 0.22
C ASP A 118 9.45 -4.30 0.15
N PHE A 119 9.71 -3.03 0.46
CA PHE A 119 8.74 -1.96 0.40
C PHE A 119 9.25 -0.82 -0.47
N THR A 120 8.33 -0.15 -1.13
CA THR A 120 8.59 1.12 -1.79
C THR A 120 8.85 2.22 -0.76
N GLN A 121 9.10 3.43 -1.27
CA GLN A 121 8.91 4.64 -0.49
C GLN A 121 7.48 4.69 0.06
N LEU A 122 7.28 5.51 1.11
CA LEU A 122 5.96 5.63 1.72
C LEU A 122 4.97 6.25 0.75
N THR A 123 3.78 5.66 0.70
CA THR A 123 2.68 6.14 -0.14
C THR A 123 1.63 6.91 0.67
N PHE A 124 1.54 6.63 1.96
CA PHE A 124 0.62 7.29 2.88
C PHE A 124 1.12 7.20 4.31
N VAL A 125 0.58 8.04 5.19
CA VAL A 125 0.82 7.98 6.64
C VAL A 125 -0.49 8.14 7.38
N THR A 126 -0.71 7.25 8.34
CA THR A 126 -1.90 7.24 9.21
C THR A 126 -1.52 6.69 10.58
N GLY A 127 -2.49 6.43 11.41
CA GLY A 127 -2.38 5.67 12.65
C GLY A 127 -3.65 4.87 12.87
N ALA A 128 -3.58 3.87 13.73
CA ALA A 128 -4.75 3.12 14.14
C ALA A 128 -5.61 3.92 15.11
N SER A 129 -6.93 3.76 14.99
CA SER A 129 -7.93 4.35 15.86
C SER A 129 -9.09 3.38 16.02
N PHE A 130 -10.18 3.83 16.65
CA PHE A 130 -11.37 3.04 16.92
C PHE A 130 -12.58 3.63 16.23
N MET A 131 -13.43 2.77 15.69
CA MET A 131 -14.79 3.09 15.24
C MET A 131 -15.79 2.34 16.11
N ALA A 132 -16.84 3.02 16.54
CA ALA A 132 -17.94 2.47 17.33
C ALA A 132 -19.26 3.09 16.91
N LEU A 133 -20.38 2.49 17.27
CA LEU A 133 -21.68 3.13 17.17
C LEU A 133 -21.71 4.36 18.11
N LYS A 134 -22.28 5.48 17.65
CA LYS A 134 -22.37 6.73 18.46
C LYS A 134 -23.07 6.53 19.77
N GLU A 135 -24.06 5.67 19.80
CA GLU A 135 -24.85 5.36 20.98
C GLU A 135 -24.06 4.65 22.08
N THR A 136 -23.01 3.90 21.72
CA THR A 136 -22.15 3.20 22.70
C THR A 136 -21.29 4.15 23.53
N LYS A 137 -21.15 5.43 23.09
CA LYS A 137 -20.41 6.51 23.78
C LYS A 137 -19.01 6.07 24.25
N ILE A 138 -18.34 5.22 23.48
CA ILE A 138 -16.95 4.86 23.74
C ILE A 138 -16.09 6.13 23.66
N ARG A 139 -15.45 6.48 24.78
CA ARG A 139 -14.54 7.62 24.93
C ARG A 139 -13.25 7.14 25.58
N ASN A 140 -12.49 6.31 24.88
CA ASN A 140 -11.24 5.72 25.40
C ASN A 140 -11.42 4.88 26.70
N ASN A 141 -12.63 4.45 27.01
CA ASN A 141 -12.92 3.52 28.09
C ASN A 141 -13.26 2.16 27.49
N PHE A 142 -12.27 1.25 27.50
CA PHE A 142 -12.37 -0.08 26.93
C PHE A 142 -12.52 -1.19 27.96
N GLU A 143 -12.60 -0.86 29.27
CA GLU A 143 -12.75 -1.88 30.31
C GLU A 143 -14.02 -2.71 30.10
N GLY A 144 -13.87 -4.03 30.07
CA GLY A 144 -14.95 -5.00 29.83
C GLY A 144 -15.56 -4.96 28.42
N LYS A 145 -14.91 -4.28 27.45
CA LYS A 145 -15.40 -4.11 26.09
C LYS A 145 -14.86 -5.19 25.15
N LYS A 146 -15.62 -5.46 24.08
CA LYS A 146 -15.21 -6.32 22.97
C LYS A 146 -14.72 -5.47 21.83
N ILE A 147 -13.43 -5.59 21.49
CA ILE A 147 -12.80 -4.80 20.45
C ILE A 147 -12.48 -5.69 19.27
N GLY A 148 -13.14 -5.45 18.14
CA GLY A 148 -12.86 -6.12 16.88
C GLY A 148 -11.56 -5.62 16.24
N VAL A 149 -10.77 -6.53 15.66
CA VAL A 149 -9.56 -6.20 14.90
C VAL A 149 -9.28 -7.28 13.87
N SER A 150 -8.58 -6.94 12.77
CA SER A 150 -8.15 -7.94 11.79
C SER A 150 -6.85 -8.60 12.23
N LYS A 151 -6.80 -9.93 12.22
CA LYS A 151 -5.59 -10.71 12.52
C LYS A 151 -4.48 -10.44 11.50
N GLY A 152 -3.22 -10.55 11.92
CA GLY A 152 -2.04 -10.32 11.05
C GLY A 152 -1.77 -8.85 10.69
N THR A 153 -2.37 -7.90 11.44
CA THR A 153 -2.17 -6.45 11.26
C THR A 153 -1.30 -5.86 12.36
N THR A 154 -0.60 -4.78 12.05
CA THR A 154 0.11 -3.95 13.05
C THR A 154 -0.85 -3.37 14.08
N THR A 155 -2.08 -3.03 13.65
CA THR A 155 -3.15 -2.58 14.53
C THR A 155 -3.47 -3.61 15.62
N ALA A 156 -3.51 -4.92 15.31
CA ALA A 156 -3.76 -5.94 16.31
C ALA A 156 -2.66 -5.98 17.38
N THR A 157 -1.39 -5.97 16.94
CA THR A 157 -0.23 -5.94 17.85
C THR A 157 -0.21 -4.66 18.69
N ALA A 158 -0.51 -3.50 18.07
CA ALA A 158 -0.56 -2.22 18.79
C ALA A 158 -1.72 -2.17 19.80
N LEU A 159 -2.87 -2.78 19.47
CA LEU A 159 -4.02 -2.89 20.37
C LEU A 159 -3.69 -3.75 21.59
N GLU A 160 -3.09 -4.92 21.39
CA GLU A 160 -2.65 -5.80 22.49
C GLU A 160 -1.71 -5.06 23.44
N LYS A 161 -0.74 -4.34 22.85
CA LYS A 161 0.20 -3.53 23.65
C LYS A 161 -0.51 -2.39 24.38
N LEU A 162 -1.40 -1.66 23.73
CA LEU A 162 -2.17 -0.55 24.33
C LEU A 162 -2.95 -1.02 25.56
N LEU A 163 -3.68 -2.14 25.43
CA LEU A 163 -4.48 -2.68 26.53
C LEU A 163 -3.62 -3.18 27.69
N THR A 164 -2.48 -3.80 27.35
CA THR A 164 -1.51 -4.28 28.37
C THR A 164 -0.86 -3.11 29.13
N ASP A 165 -0.36 -2.09 28.40
CA ASP A 165 0.31 -0.94 29.02
C ASP A 165 -0.65 -0.10 29.88
N ALA A 166 -1.93 -0.05 29.50
CA ALA A 166 -2.96 0.67 30.23
C ALA A 166 -3.63 -0.17 31.34
N GLU A 167 -3.25 -1.44 31.50
CA GLU A 167 -3.86 -2.41 32.43
C GLU A 167 -5.38 -2.54 32.26
N VAL A 168 -5.89 -2.38 31.03
CA VAL A 168 -7.31 -2.46 30.66
C VAL A 168 -7.67 -3.89 30.26
N LYS A 169 -8.70 -4.44 30.88
CA LYS A 169 -9.27 -5.75 30.52
C LYS A 169 -10.35 -5.57 29.47
N ALA A 170 -10.02 -5.90 28.23
CA ALA A 170 -10.94 -5.92 27.10
C ALA A 170 -10.77 -7.21 26.29
N ASP A 171 -11.84 -7.66 25.66
CA ASP A 171 -11.82 -8.85 24.81
C ASP A 171 -11.44 -8.46 23.38
N ILE A 172 -10.37 -9.03 22.84
CA ILE A 172 -9.99 -8.85 21.44
C ILE A 172 -10.72 -9.90 20.60
N VAL A 173 -11.53 -9.43 19.64
CA VAL A 173 -12.31 -10.25 18.71
C VAL A 173 -11.73 -10.16 17.31
N PHE A 174 -11.20 -11.25 16.78
CA PHE A 174 -10.69 -11.25 15.41
C PHE A 174 -11.82 -11.35 14.39
N VAL A 175 -11.86 -10.39 13.47
CA VAL A 175 -12.83 -10.35 12.36
C VAL A 175 -12.14 -10.66 11.02
N LYS A 176 -12.86 -11.38 10.15
CA LYS A 176 -12.33 -11.85 8.86
C LYS A 176 -12.28 -10.74 7.80
N SER A 177 -13.32 -9.90 7.75
CA SER A 177 -13.45 -8.81 6.78
C SER A 177 -13.94 -7.52 7.44
N LYS A 178 -13.86 -6.41 6.70
CA LYS A 178 -14.39 -5.12 7.16
C LYS A 178 -15.92 -5.11 7.17
N GLU A 179 -16.55 -5.84 6.27
CA GLU A 179 -18.00 -6.06 6.27
C GLU A 179 -18.44 -6.84 7.51
N ASP A 180 -17.68 -7.86 7.93
CA ASP A 180 -17.98 -8.60 9.16
C ASP A 180 -17.82 -7.68 10.38
N ALA A 181 -16.83 -6.78 10.37
CA ALA A 181 -16.66 -5.79 11.42
C ALA A 181 -17.85 -4.83 11.51
N LEU A 182 -18.35 -4.28 10.37
CA LEU A 182 -19.54 -3.44 10.36
C LEU A 182 -20.77 -4.19 10.88
N LYS A 183 -21.00 -5.42 10.41
CA LYS A 183 -22.11 -6.26 10.88
C LYS A 183 -22.02 -6.55 12.39
N ALA A 184 -20.82 -6.80 12.90
CA ALA A 184 -20.59 -7.07 14.31
C ALA A 184 -20.82 -5.82 15.18
N LEU A 185 -20.43 -4.63 14.69
CA LEU A 185 -20.76 -3.36 15.34
C LEU A 185 -22.28 -3.11 15.36
N ASP A 186 -22.95 -3.26 14.21
CA ASP A 186 -24.39 -3.00 14.09
C ASP A 186 -25.23 -3.96 14.97
N LYS A 187 -24.77 -5.20 15.18
CA LYS A 187 -25.42 -6.18 16.06
C LYS A 187 -25.03 -6.03 17.54
N GLY A 188 -24.01 -5.25 17.86
CA GLY A 188 -23.45 -5.18 19.21
C GLY A 188 -22.63 -6.41 19.61
N ASP A 189 -22.19 -7.22 18.66
CA ASP A 189 -21.30 -8.36 18.90
C ASP A 189 -19.88 -7.87 19.30
N ILE A 190 -19.50 -6.68 18.84
CA ILE A 190 -18.33 -5.91 19.28
C ILE A 190 -18.73 -4.47 19.63
N ASP A 191 -18.07 -3.88 20.62
CA ASP A 191 -18.31 -2.50 21.06
C ASP A 191 -17.55 -1.48 20.20
N ALA A 192 -16.37 -1.86 19.70
CA ALA A 192 -15.55 -1.03 18.83
C ALA A 192 -14.80 -1.89 17.81
N PHE A 193 -14.38 -1.27 16.72
CA PHE A 193 -13.51 -1.87 15.74
C PHE A 193 -12.25 -1.03 15.57
N ALA A 194 -11.07 -1.66 15.65
CA ALA A 194 -9.76 -1.04 15.52
C ALA A 194 -9.17 -1.28 14.12
N ALA A 195 -8.77 -0.21 13.47
CA ALA A 195 -8.06 -0.23 12.17
C ALA A 195 -7.37 1.12 11.92
N ASP A 196 -6.64 1.23 10.82
CA ASP A 196 -6.12 2.50 10.33
C ASP A 196 -7.26 3.52 10.23
N GLN A 197 -7.09 4.71 10.79
CA GLN A 197 -8.14 5.74 10.83
C GLN A 197 -8.69 6.04 9.43
N VAL A 198 -7.82 6.10 8.43
CA VAL A 198 -8.22 6.32 7.03
C VAL A 198 -9.15 5.22 6.51
N VAL A 199 -8.93 3.98 6.92
CA VAL A 199 -9.78 2.83 6.56
C VAL A 199 -11.11 2.89 7.31
N LEU A 200 -11.10 3.24 8.60
CA LEU A 200 -12.33 3.44 9.39
C LEU A 200 -13.24 4.50 8.78
N ILE A 201 -12.67 5.62 8.33
CA ILE A 201 -13.43 6.67 7.63
C ILE A 201 -14.07 6.12 6.36
N GLY A 202 -13.28 5.41 5.54
CA GLY A 202 -13.79 4.79 4.32
C GLY A 202 -14.90 3.77 4.59
N MET A 203 -14.75 2.93 5.60
CA MET A 203 -15.77 1.96 6.03
C MET A 203 -17.08 2.64 6.43
N ALA A 204 -17.00 3.69 7.26
CA ALA A 204 -18.18 4.45 7.66
C ALA A 204 -18.93 5.02 6.44
N LEU A 205 -18.22 5.53 5.45
CA LEU A 205 -18.82 6.13 4.26
C LEU A 205 -19.53 5.13 3.36
N ILE A 206 -18.96 3.93 3.17
CA ILE A 206 -19.58 2.90 2.33
C ILE A 206 -20.66 2.09 3.05
N SER A 207 -20.82 2.24 4.38
CA SER A 207 -21.81 1.50 5.18
C SER A 207 -23.27 1.82 4.81
N GLY A 208 -23.52 2.93 4.08
CA GLY A 208 -24.85 3.44 3.79
C GLY A 208 -25.44 4.31 4.90
N HIS A 209 -24.90 4.25 6.13
CA HIS A 209 -25.34 5.03 7.30
C HIS A 209 -24.16 5.63 8.10
N PRO A 210 -23.30 6.45 7.46
CA PRO A 210 -22.05 6.94 8.05
C PRO A 210 -22.27 7.73 9.35
N LYS A 211 -23.44 8.33 9.52
CA LYS A 211 -23.79 9.12 10.72
C LYS A 211 -24.01 8.27 11.96
N SER A 212 -24.19 6.96 11.83
CA SER A 212 -24.35 6.04 12.96
C SER A 212 -23.05 5.74 13.67
N TYR A 213 -21.92 5.92 13.01
CA TYR A 213 -20.60 5.65 13.57
C TYR A 213 -19.91 6.89 14.10
N SER A 214 -19.06 6.67 15.09
CA SER A 214 -18.09 7.64 15.62
C SER A 214 -16.70 7.04 15.48
N ILE A 215 -15.77 7.81 14.96
CA ILE A 215 -14.36 7.44 14.89
C ILE A 215 -13.63 8.31 15.92
N LEU A 216 -12.85 7.67 16.80
CA LEU A 216 -12.10 8.40 17.80
C LEU A 216 -10.99 9.21 17.13
N PRO A 217 -10.74 10.45 17.60
CA PRO A 217 -9.72 11.31 16.99
C PRO A 217 -8.30 10.86 17.31
N ASP A 218 -8.10 10.20 18.46
CA ASP A 218 -6.80 9.80 18.95
C ASP A 218 -6.28 8.59 18.21
N LEU A 219 -5.00 8.63 17.83
CA LEU A 219 -4.29 7.55 17.20
C LEU A 219 -3.45 6.81 18.25
N PHE A 220 -3.52 5.48 18.27
CA PHE A 220 -2.74 4.66 19.20
C PHE A 220 -1.57 3.93 18.54
N SER A 221 -1.36 4.12 17.22
CA SER A 221 -0.19 3.64 16.52
C SER A 221 0.28 4.63 15.46
N TYR A 222 1.48 4.38 14.92
CA TYR A 222 2.02 5.03 13.73
C TYR A 222 2.07 4.01 12.60
N GLU A 223 1.39 4.31 11.49
CA GLU A 223 1.24 3.40 10.36
C GLU A 223 1.76 4.05 9.07
N PRO A 224 3.08 3.93 8.79
CA PRO A 224 3.67 4.35 7.52
C PRO A 224 3.35 3.32 6.44
N LEU A 225 2.47 3.66 5.50
CA LEU A 225 2.02 2.75 4.46
C LEU A 225 2.92 2.82 3.22
N ALA A 226 3.16 1.66 2.61
CA ALA A 226 3.90 1.52 1.36
C ALA A 226 3.31 0.38 0.51
N LEU A 227 3.63 0.36 -0.77
CA LEU A 227 3.45 -0.83 -1.59
C LEU A 227 4.52 -1.85 -1.21
N ALA A 228 4.18 -3.14 -1.30
CA ALA A 228 5.15 -4.18 -1.00
C ALA A 228 5.37 -5.07 -2.24
N LEU A 229 6.57 -5.59 -2.36
CA LEU A 229 7.01 -6.45 -3.45
C LEU A 229 7.94 -7.55 -2.91
N ARG A 230 8.31 -8.51 -3.75
CA ARG A 230 9.22 -9.58 -3.33
C ARG A 230 10.53 -9.01 -2.82
N ARG A 231 11.06 -9.67 -1.80
CA ARG A 231 12.35 -9.31 -1.24
C ARG A 231 13.47 -9.53 -2.26
N ASN A 232 14.48 -8.64 -2.21
CA ASN A 232 15.67 -8.65 -3.07
C ASN A 232 15.38 -8.41 -4.57
N ASP A 233 14.22 -7.88 -4.92
CA ASP A 233 13.89 -7.44 -6.27
C ASP A 233 14.20 -5.94 -6.43
N ALA A 234 15.50 -5.63 -6.40
CA ALA A 234 15.98 -4.24 -6.34
C ALA A 234 15.62 -3.44 -7.60
N ASP A 235 15.65 -4.07 -8.77
CA ASP A 235 15.36 -3.39 -10.04
C ASP A 235 13.88 -3.02 -10.13
N PHE A 236 12.97 -3.94 -9.81
CA PHE A 236 11.55 -3.65 -9.81
C PHE A 236 11.17 -2.64 -8.72
N ARG A 237 11.79 -2.75 -7.54
CA ARG A 237 11.61 -1.76 -6.47
C ARG A 237 12.07 -0.37 -6.90
N LEU A 238 13.22 -0.26 -7.59
CA LEU A 238 13.71 1.03 -8.09
C LEU A 238 12.73 1.66 -9.08
N VAL A 239 12.12 0.87 -9.96
CA VAL A 239 11.07 1.36 -10.88
C VAL A 239 9.87 1.90 -10.09
N ALA A 240 9.38 1.14 -9.11
CA ALA A 240 8.26 1.57 -8.28
C ALA A 240 8.60 2.84 -7.46
N ASP A 241 9.81 2.93 -6.89
CA ASP A 241 10.28 4.08 -6.13
C ASP A 241 10.41 5.34 -7.00
N ARG A 242 10.89 5.21 -8.25
CA ARG A 242 10.92 6.31 -9.21
C ARG A 242 9.52 6.85 -9.50
N VAL A 243 8.56 5.96 -9.73
CA VAL A 243 7.16 6.34 -9.97
C VAL A 243 6.60 7.11 -8.77
N ILE A 244 6.77 6.59 -7.56
CA ILE A 244 6.29 7.24 -6.35
C ILE A 244 6.95 8.61 -6.16
N SER A 245 8.28 8.71 -6.34
CA SER A 245 9.02 9.97 -6.27
C SER A 245 8.53 10.98 -7.31
N ASP A 246 8.30 10.53 -8.56
CA ASP A 246 7.81 11.41 -9.63
C ASP A 246 6.39 11.93 -9.36
N LEU A 247 5.50 11.07 -8.85
CA LEU A 247 4.17 11.49 -8.42
C LEU A 247 4.23 12.60 -7.35
N TYR A 248 5.18 12.52 -6.43
CA TYR A 248 5.40 13.55 -5.40
C TYR A 248 6.05 14.81 -5.97
N ARG A 249 7.14 14.70 -6.74
CA ARG A 249 7.83 15.86 -7.38
C ARG A 249 6.89 16.62 -8.31
N SER A 250 6.15 15.91 -9.16
CA SER A 250 5.22 16.52 -10.12
C SER A 250 3.91 16.98 -9.48
N LYS A 251 3.68 16.65 -8.21
CA LYS A 251 2.42 16.90 -7.48
C LYS A 251 1.19 16.17 -8.07
N LYS A 252 1.36 15.25 -9.00
CA LYS A 252 0.27 14.41 -9.51
C LYS A 252 -0.41 13.58 -8.41
N ILE A 253 0.34 13.23 -7.37
CA ILE A 253 -0.18 12.58 -6.17
C ILE A 253 -1.36 13.32 -5.55
N LEU A 254 -1.40 14.66 -5.64
CA LEU A 254 -2.47 15.48 -5.08
C LEU A 254 -3.81 15.18 -5.75
N LYS A 255 -3.81 14.99 -7.06
CA LYS A 255 -5.03 14.61 -7.79
C LYS A 255 -5.52 13.25 -7.34
N ILE A 256 -4.62 12.25 -7.26
CA ILE A 256 -4.97 10.90 -6.81
C ILE A 256 -5.49 10.96 -5.36
N TYR A 257 -4.87 11.76 -4.51
CA TYR A 257 -5.35 11.99 -3.14
C TYR A 257 -6.75 12.59 -3.14
N ASP A 258 -6.98 13.66 -3.88
CA ASP A 258 -8.26 14.37 -3.91
C ASP A 258 -9.39 13.49 -4.48
N ASP A 259 -9.11 12.66 -5.47
CA ASP A 259 -10.08 11.70 -6.04
C ASP A 259 -10.59 10.71 -4.97
N TRP A 260 -9.75 10.28 -4.03
CA TRP A 260 -10.09 9.28 -3.00
C TRP A 260 -10.44 9.86 -1.64
N PHE A 261 -9.84 10.98 -1.25
CA PHE A 261 -9.99 11.56 0.10
C PHE A 261 -10.66 12.92 0.12
N GLY A 262 -10.77 13.62 -1.02
CA GLY A 262 -11.29 14.99 -1.09
C GLY A 262 -12.70 15.16 -0.57
N GLN A 263 -13.53 14.11 -0.61
CA GLN A 263 -14.88 14.16 -0.05
C GLN A 263 -14.94 13.98 1.48
N PHE A 264 -13.84 13.57 2.15
CA PHE A 264 -13.82 13.34 3.61
C PHE A 264 -13.03 14.39 4.35
N ALA A 265 -12.01 14.95 3.73
CA ALA A 265 -11.10 15.87 4.37
C ALA A 265 -11.12 17.22 3.66
N LYS A 266 -11.61 18.24 4.34
CA LYS A 266 -11.53 19.63 3.83
C LYS A 266 -10.08 20.08 3.67
N GLN A 267 -9.16 19.50 4.41
CA GLN A 267 -7.72 19.75 4.34
C GLN A 267 -6.95 18.44 4.50
N ARG A 268 -5.84 18.33 3.79
CA ARG A 268 -4.87 17.23 3.97
C ARG A 268 -4.21 17.37 5.34
N SER A 269 -3.80 16.26 5.92
CA SER A 269 -3.04 16.27 7.16
C SER A 269 -1.64 16.87 6.92
N SER A 270 -1.11 17.58 7.92
CA SER A 270 0.28 18.08 7.87
C SER A 270 1.30 16.96 7.70
N ALA A 271 1.00 15.77 8.22
CA ALA A 271 1.83 14.58 8.04
C ALA A 271 1.89 14.15 6.56
N PHE A 272 0.76 14.21 5.83
CA PHE A 272 0.76 13.90 4.40
C PHE A 272 1.47 14.99 3.58
N ASP A 273 1.33 16.26 3.94
CA ASP A 273 2.08 17.33 3.27
C ASP A 273 3.59 17.21 3.51
N ALA A 274 4.03 16.81 4.70
CA ALA A 274 5.42 16.49 4.98
C ALA A 274 5.90 15.26 4.17
N LEU A 275 5.07 14.21 4.08
CA LEU A 275 5.36 13.03 3.28
C LEU A 275 5.63 13.36 1.81
N ILE A 276 4.83 14.27 1.21
CA ILE A 276 5.03 14.74 -0.16
C ILE A 276 6.44 15.34 -0.36
N GLN A 277 6.91 16.12 0.60
CA GLN A 277 8.24 16.75 0.52
C GLN A 277 9.36 15.74 0.73
N LEU A 278 9.22 14.84 1.72
CA LEU A 278 10.26 13.88 2.10
C LEU A 278 10.45 12.77 1.07
N ASN A 279 9.40 12.41 0.33
CA ASN A 279 9.45 11.34 -0.68
C ASN A 279 9.57 11.87 -2.13
N ALA A 280 9.67 13.19 -2.32
CA ALA A 280 10.01 13.79 -3.61
C ALA A 280 11.52 13.68 -3.89
N ILE A 281 12.05 12.45 -3.88
CA ILE A 281 13.49 12.18 -4.05
C ILE A 281 13.92 12.61 -5.47
N PRO A 282 15.03 13.37 -5.61
CA PRO A 282 15.58 13.75 -6.92
C PRO A 282 16.00 12.56 -7.77
N GLU A 283 16.07 12.75 -9.11
CA GLU A 283 16.67 11.79 -10.04
C GLU A 283 18.17 11.66 -9.79
#